data_ce64c14876a73c8ed6693e43b44e03c0
#
_entry.id   ce64c14876a73c8ed6693e43b44e03c0
#
_cell.length_a   1.000
_cell.length_b   1.000
_cell.length_c   1.000
_cell.angle_alpha   90.00
_cell.angle_beta   90.00
_cell.angle_gamma   90.00
#
_symmetry.space_group_name_H-M   'P 1'
#
loop_
_entity.id
_entity.type
_entity.pdbx_description
1 polymer ?
#
loop_
_entity_poly.entity_id
_entity_poly.type
_entity_poly.pdbx_seq_one_letter_code
_entity_poly.pdbx_strand_id
1 'polypeptide(L)'
;MEPVVDAEVIEAESNASKARKTLADSIARARELPIPVLVVSALILVGGSGGAILYSDEIIEWIQGEPDYQLIEFDAEQSRVYAQSLVDLGHPDWEGRLSGTIEEKNTADSIKLNFSSMGIPATLEEFDVPMFVIGSEPELSLCTPGDIGVIIGGPTPCTTADVNREIVEFSHREDFVLQGYSGSSFVRYVDDMPVIDLGTGNDSADWGSASNAVGLVWLKPETEGNTALFERAADNDLEGLILINDRQNCDELVADDCVPYFKSVGISSIDPIPDGLGFIMVSRSVGQTIIDEVINGDARLQFITDVNNAGTATIRVPCGIIEGKTESLVIFGAHHDTVYNGQGAVDDTSGVATLQEIARQFGLLEFRLGTPEMTLYFCTWGGEEEGLWGSTEWVDKHRTMLEENLRLYINLDMNHVDAERNSGLTMFGNNQADVAHITGVVDAFSQAYPELADKYPIDVRKLASTEMPYNSDHAPFVYGIDEDEGADKDYGRAIVCYGSGSTEYHTYLDTMDRFNEESLMVSR
;
A
#
# COMPACT_ATOMS: atom_id res chain seq x y z
N MET A 1 -19.69 -59.49 14.69
CA MET A 1 -20.75 -58.61 14.18
C MET A 1 -20.13 -57.86 13.00
N GLU A 2 -20.42 -58.36 11.83
CA GLU A 2 -20.05 -57.69 10.56
C GLU A 2 -20.99 -56.50 10.35
N PRO A 3 -20.51 -55.36 9.83
CA PRO A 3 -21.41 -54.25 9.52
C PRO A 3 -22.21 -54.60 8.25
N VAL A 4 -23.52 -54.56 8.39
CA VAL A 4 -24.46 -54.62 7.25
C VAL A 4 -24.29 -53.29 6.50
N VAL A 5 -23.65 -53.32 5.34
CA VAL A 5 -23.64 -52.19 4.41
C VAL A 5 -24.99 -52.15 3.71
N ASP A 6 -25.71 -51.04 3.85
CA ASP A 6 -27.05 -50.89 3.32
C ASP A 6 -27.07 -51.05 1.78
N ALA A 7 -27.87 -51.96 1.29
CA ALA A 7 -28.03 -52.25 -0.14
C ALA A 7 -28.51 -51.00 -0.94
N GLU A 8 -29.21 -50.07 -0.29
CA GLU A 8 -29.66 -48.82 -0.90
C GLU A 8 -28.49 -47.86 -1.28
N VAL A 9 -27.41 -47.86 -0.49
CA VAL A 9 -26.21 -47.01 -0.80
C VAL A 9 -25.49 -47.56 -2.03
N ILE A 10 -25.37 -48.87 -2.16
CA ILE A 10 -24.70 -49.51 -3.32
C ILE A 10 -25.54 -49.33 -4.60
N GLU A 11 -26.86 -49.31 -4.51
CA GLU A 11 -27.75 -49.09 -5.67
C GLU A 11 -27.73 -47.61 -6.10
N ALA A 12 -27.63 -46.67 -5.17
CA ALA A 12 -27.49 -45.24 -5.44
C ALA A 12 -26.14 -44.92 -6.11
N GLU A 13 -25.02 -45.47 -5.64
CA GLU A 13 -23.69 -45.30 -6.26
C GLU A 13 -23.61 -45.95 -7.65
N SER A 14 -24.25 -47.13 -7.86
CA SER A 14 -24.34 -47.78 -9.17
C SER A 14 -25.15 -46.96 -10.16
N ASN A 15 -26.23 -46.34 -9.72
CA ASN A 15 -27.09 -45.52 -10.56
C ASN A 15 -26.41 -44.17 -10.89
N ALA A 16 -25.69 -43.58 -9.95
CA ALA A 16 -24.87 -42.37 -10.18
C ALA A 16 -23.73 -42.65 -11.18
N SER A 17 -23.05 -43.79 -11.07
CA SER A 17 -21.99 -44.19 -12.01
C SER A 17 -22.54 -44.44 -13.43
N LYS A 18 -23.72 -45.08 -13.55
CA LYS A 18 -24.39 -45.24 -14.85
C LYS A 18 -24.86 -43.94 -15.45
N ALA A 19 -25.40 -43.04 -14.62
CA ALA A 19 -25.81 -41.70 -15.05
C ALA A 19 -24.63 -40.88 -15.56
N ARG A 20 -23.47 -40.90 -14.86
CA ARG A 20 -22.22 -40.26 -15.30
C ARG A 20 -21.74 -40.79 -16.65
N LYS A 21 -21.77 -42.11 -16.88
CA LYS A 21 -21.35 -42.70 -18.15
C LYS A 21 -22.29 -42.34 -19.30
N THR A 22 -23.61 -42.34 -19.06
CA THR A 22 -24.62 -41.96 -20.06
C THR A 22 -24.55 -40.47 -20.39
N LEU A 23 -24.24 -39.61 -19.40
CA LEU A 23 -24.04 -38.20 -19.60
C LEU A 23 -22.77 -37.94 -20.42
N ALA A 24 -21.65 -38.59 -20.09
CA ALA A 24 -20.39 -38.48 -20.83
C ALA A 24 -20.54 -38.91 -22.31
N ASP A 25 -21.26 -40.02 -22.56
CA ASP A 25 -21.55 -40.50 -23.93
C ASP A 25 -22.50 -39.56 -24.71
N SER A 26 -23.43 -38.90 -24.02
CA SER A 26 -24.34 -37.91 -24.62
C SER A 26 -23.61 -36.60 -24.95
N ILE A 27 -22.71 -36.18 -24.09
CA ILE A 27 -21.88 -34.98 -24.26
C ILE A 27 -20.84 -35.18 -25.39
N ALA A 28 -20.24 -36.36 -25.49
CA ALA A 28 -19.34 -36.70 -26.60
C ALA A 28 -20.03 -36.60 -27.98
N ARG A 29 -21.32 -36.94 -28.06
CA ARG A 29 -22.14 -36.79 -29.30
C ARG A 29 -22.56 -35.32 -29.55
N ALA A 30 -22.67 -34.51 -28.49
CA ALA A 30 -23.05 -33.10 -28.62
C ALA A 30 -21.94 -32.22 -29.20
N ARG A 31 -20.66 -32.63 -29.13
CA ARG A 31 -19.53 -31.91 -29.72
C ARG A 31 -19.63 -31.70 -31.25
N GLU A 32 -20.47 -32.44 -31.92
CA GLU A 32 -20.69 -32.33 -33.37
C GLU A 32 -21.84 -31.39 -33.75
N LEU A 33 -22.52 -30.78 -32.76
CA LEU A 33 -23.68 -29.91 -32.98
C LEU A 33 -23.28 -28.42 -32.96
N PRO A 34 -23.93 -27.56 -33.75
CA PRO A 34 -23.70 -26.12 -33.69
C PRO A 34 -24.03 -25.54 -32.29
N ILE A 35 -23.22 -24.62 -31.83
CA ILE A 35 -23.28 -23.98 -30.51
C ILE A 35 -24.70 -23.58 -30.04
N PRO A 36 -25.60 -23.01 -30.89
CA PRO A 36 -26.97 -22.69 -30.47
C PRO A 36 -27.81 -23.90 -30.05
N VAL A 37 -27.56 -25.09 -30.62
CA VAL A 37 -28.28 -26.33 -30.31
C VAL A 37 -27.80 -26.93 -29.00
N LEU A 38 -26.52 -26.72 -28.64
CA LEU A 38 -25.92 -27.16 -27.38
C LEU A 38 -26.50 -26.40 -26.19
N VAL A 39 -26.68 -25.10 -26.31
CA VAL A 39 -27.24 -24.25 -25.23
C VAL A 39 -28.68 -24.61 -24.93
N VAL A 40 -29.51 -24.89 -25.96
CA VAL A 40 -30.91 -25.29 -25.79
C VAL A 40 -31.00 -26.68 -25.18
N SER A 41 -30.12 -27.62 -25.54
CA SER A 41 -30.11 -28.99 -24.98
C SER A 41 -29.65 -29.02 -23.52
N ALA A 42 -28.72 -28.17 -23.13
CA ALA A 42 -28.27 -28.00 -21.73
C ALA A 42 -29.39 -27.42 -20.84
N LEU A 43 -30.13 -26.42 -21.34
CA LEU A 43 -31.24 -25.79 -20.62
C LEU A 43 -32.43 -26.77 -20.42
N ILE A 44 -32.65 -27.75 -21.32
CA ILE A 44 -33.71 -28.76 -21.19
C ILE A 44 -33.33 -29.84 -20.16
N LEU A 45 -32.05 -30.16 -20.02
CA LEU A 45 -31.54 -31.12 -19.02
C LEU A 45 -31.55 -30.54 -17.58
N VAL A 46 -31.41 -29.22 -17.43
CA VAL A 46 -31.38 -28.50 -16.14
C VAL A 46 -32.79 -28.30 -15.56
N GLY A 47 -33.85 -28.32 -16.38
CA GLY A 47 -35.25 -28.12 -15.95
C GLY A 47 -35.89 -29.27 -15.17
N GLY A 48 -35.22 -30.39 -14.93
CA GLY A 48 -35.80 -31.62 -14.41
C GLY A 48 -35.48 -32.05 -12.99
N SER A 49 -34.50 -31.47 -12.30
CA SER A 49 -34.21 -31.84 -10.90
C SER A 49 -33.31 -30.84 -10.21
N GLY A 50 -33.66 -30.44 -8.99
CA GLY A 50 -32.96 -29.45 -8.16
C GLY A 50 -31.51 -29.81 -7.71
N GLY A 51 -30.84 -30.74 -8.41
CA GLY A 51 -29.43 -31.09 -8.19
C GLY A 51 -28.47 -30.57 -9.26
N ALA A 52 -28.96 -29.91 -10.31
CA ALA A 52 -28.14 -29.50 -11.45
C ALA A 52 -27.46 -28.12 -11.25
N ILE A 53 -27.85 -27.33 -10.25
CA ILE A 53 -27.31 -25.98 -10.01
C ILE A 53 -25.87 -26.01 -9.45
N LEU A 54 -25.47 -27.13 -8.80
CA LEU A 54 -24.13 -27.29 -8.21
C LEU A 54 -23.01 -27.66 -9.22
N TYR A 55 -23.34 -27.89 -10.48
CA TYR A 55 -22.38 -28.30 -11.52
C TYR A 55 -22.32 -27.33 -12.71
N SER A 56 -22.90 -26.15 -12.59
CA SER A 56 -22.96 -25.19 -13.71
C SER A 56 -21.58 -24.69 -14.12
N ASP A 57 -20.72 -24.45 -13.18
CA ASP A 57 -19.40 -23.86 -13.43
C ASP A 57 -18.44 -24.89 -14.06
N GLU A 58 -18.37 -26.11 -13.52
CA GLU A 58 -17.59 -27.22 -14.11
C GLU A 58 -18.07 -27.60 -15.53
N ILE A 59 -19.37 -27.49 -15.81
CA ILE A 59 -19.91 -27.77 -17.14
C ILE A 59 -19.61 -26.64 -18.12
N ILE A 60 -19.61 -25.40 -17.66
CA ILE A 60 -19.25 -24.22 -18.46
C ILE A 60 -17.75 -24.25 -18.82
N GLU A 61 -16.87 -24.51 -17.86
CA GLU A 61 -15.45 -24.72 -18.09
C GLU A 61 -15.17 -25.86 -19.08
N TRP A 62 -15.87 -27.00 -18.93
CA TRP A 62 -15.69 -28.13 -19.82
C TRP A 62 -16.19 -27.85 -21.25
N ILE A 63 -17.22 -27.02 -21.45
CA ILE A 63 -17.76 -26.65 -22.78
C ILE A 63 -16.85 -25.61 -23.45
N GLN A 64 -16.27 -24.72 -22.70
CA GLN A 64 -15.40 -23.65 -23.21
C GLN A 64 -13.96 -24.12 -23.51
N GLY A 65 -13.54 -25.26 -22.99
CA GLY A 65 -12.14 -25.71 -22.97
C GLY A 65 -11.36 -25.04 -21.84
N GLU A 66 -10.14 -25.48 -21.60
CA GLU A 66 -9.25 -24.75 -20.71
C GLU A 66 -9.00 -23.35 -21.29
N PRO A 67 -9.06 -22.30 -20.47
CA PRO A 67 -8.76 -20.95 -20.95
C PRO A 67 -7.36 -20.93 -21.58
N ASP A 68 -7.27 -20.41 -22.80
CA ASP A 68 -5.98 -20.16 -23.46
C ASP A 68 -5.47 -18.80 -22.97
N TYR A 69 -4.70 -18.79 -21.90
CA TYR A 69 -4.12 -17.58 -21.33
C TYR A 69 -3.02 -17.05 -22.25
N GLN A 70 -3.26 -15.89 -22.84
CA GLN A 70 -2.25 -15.18 -23.61
C GLN A 70 -1.60 -14.12 -22.73
N LEU A 71 -0.33 -14.34 -22.36
CA LEU A 71 0.45 -13.38 -21.60
C LEU A 71 0.77 -12.17 -22.48
N ILE A 72 0.64 -10.97 -21.94
CA ILE A 72 1.12 -9.75 -22.59
C ILE A 72 2.66 -9.74 -22.60
N GLU A 73 3.24 -9.11 -23.61
CA GLU A 73 4.66 -8.76 -23.55
C GLU A 73 4.84 -7.69 -22.44
N PHE A 74 5.97 -7.72 -21.76
CA PHE A 74 6.34 -6.75 -20.76
C PHE A 74 7.81 -6.37 -20.92
N ASP A 75 8.07 -5.07 -21.02
CA ASP A 75 9.41 -4.52 -21.20
C ASP A 75 9.93 -3.97 -19.87
N ALA A 76 10.74 -4.75 -19.18
CA ALA A 76 11.29 -4.39 -17.88
C ALA A 76 12.19 -3.14 -17.95
N GLU A 77 12.97 -2.98 -19.04
CA GLU A 77 13.82 -1.80 -19.23
C GLU A 77 12.96 -0.54 -19.40
N GLN A 78 11.82 -0.65 -20.11
CA GLN A 78 10.89 0.47 -20.26
C GLN A 78 10.21 0.83 -18.93
N SER A 79 9.85 -0.17 -18.11
CA SER A 79 9.29 0.10 -16.76
C SER A 79 10.31 0.82 -15.88
N ARG A 80 11.59 0.47 -15.93
CA ARG A 80 12.65 1.21 -15.23
C ARG A 80 12.78 2.66 -15.72
N VAL A 81 12.63 2.90 -17.03
CA VAL A 81 12.61 4.29 -17.58
C VAL A 81 11.45 5.08 -17.03
N TYR A 82 10.25 4.51 -16.92
CA TYR A 82 9.12 5.16 -16.28
C TYR A 82 9.42 5.46 -14.81
N ALA A 83 9.89 4.47 -14.05
CA ALA A 83 10.23 4.64 -12.64
C ALA A 83 11.24 5.78 -12.43
N GLN A 84 12.36 5.77 -13.15
CA GLN A 84 13.37 6.82 -13.02
C GLN A 84 12.80 8.21 -13.34
N SER A 85 11.97 8.32 -14.37
CA SER A 85 11.38 9.61 -14.75
C SER A 85 10.44 10.18 -13.69
N LEU A 86 9.82 9.33 -12.86
CA LEU A 86 8.97 9.76 -11.75
C LEU A 86 9.80 10.12 -10.52
N VAL A 87 10.80 9.32 -10.18
CA VAL A 87 11.73 9.60 -9.07
C VAL A 87 12.45 10.92 -9.27
N ASP A 88 12.85 11.24 -10.52
CA ASP A 88 13.51 12.52 -10.86
C ASP A 88 12.61 13.76 -10.63
N LEU A 89 11.30 13.58 -10.36
CA LEU A 89 10.36 14.65 -10.03
C LEU A 89 10.22 14.89 -8.52
N GLY A 90 10.89 14.12 -7.69
CA GLY A 90 10.85 14.26 -6.23
C GLY A 90 11.42 15.59 -5.73
N HIS A 91 11.11 15.91 -4.47
CA HIS A 91 11.58 17.12 -3.82
C HIS A 91 13.11 17.21 -3.84
N PRO A 92 13.71 18.36 -4.16
CA PRO A 92 15.16 18.46 -4.36
C PRO A 92 16.01 18.12 -3.12
N ASP A 93 15.46 18.29 -1.91
CA ASP A 93 16.16 18.02 -0.66
C ASP A 93 15.65 16.74 0.03
N TRP A 94 14.36 16.43 -0.08
CA TRP A 94 13.72 15.33 0.64
C TRP A 94 13.38 14.13 -0.25
N GLU A 95 13.48 14.31 -1.57
CA GLU A 95 13.32 13.30 -2.63
C GLU A 95 11.91 12.72 -2.80
N GLY A 96 11.00 12.92 -1.85
CA GLY A 96 9.63 12.43 -1.90
C GLY A 96 8.70 13.24 -2.83
N ARG A 97 7.56 12.66 -3.12
CA ARG A 97 6.46 13.26 -3.91
C ARG A 97 5.20 13.35 -3.06
N LEU A 98 5.34 14.01 -1.89
CA LEU A 98 4.26 14.16 -0.91
C LEU A 98 3.00 14.70 -1.58
N SER A 99 1.87 14.14 -1.23
CA SER A 99 0.56 14.51 -1.76
C SER A 99 0.23 15.99 -1.59
N GLY A 100 -0.39 16.56 -2.62
CA GLY A 100 -0.76 17.98 -2.63
C GLY A 100 0.38 18.95 -2.87
N THR A 101 1.62 18.46 -3.03
CA THR A 101 2.79 19.29 -3.38
C THR A 101 2.93 19.51 -4.88
N ILE A 102 3.92 20.31 -5.27
CA ILE A 102 4.24 20.51 -6.69
C ILE A 102 4.87 19.25 -7.31
N GLU A 103 5.56 18.44 -6.51
CA GLU A 103 6.19 17.19 -6.92
C GLU A 103 5.12 16.15 -7.30
N GLU A 104 4.10 15.96 -6.45
CA GLU A 104 2.95 15.09 -6.77
C GLU A 104 2.22 15.58 -8.02
N LYS A 105 1.98 16.90 -8.12
CA LYS A 105 1.35 17.50 -9.31
C LYS A 105 2.13 17.22 -10.59
N ASN A 106 3.44 17.42 -10.57
CA ASN A 106 4.30 17.18 -11.74
C ASN A 106 4.30 15.69 -12.12
N THR A 107 4.24 14.81 -11.13
CA THR A 107 4.15 13.36 -11.30
C THR A 107 2.83 12.98 -11.99
N ALA A 108 1.70 13.46 -11.50
CA ALA A 108 0.38 13.22 -12.10
C ALA A 108 0.30 13.75 -13.55
N ASP A 109 0.81 14.96 -13.80
CA ASP A 109 0.89 15.55 -15.13
C ASP A 109 1.78 14.70 -16.07
N SER A 110 2.92 14.20 -15.59
CA SER A 110 3.83 13.32 -16.35
C SER A 110 3.16 12.01 -16.73
N ILE A 111 2.46 11.36 -15.79
CA ILE A 111 1.74 10.10 -16.03
C ILE A 111 0.65 10.30 -17.08
N LYS A 112 -0.16 11.35 -16.96
CA LYS A 112 -1.17 11.70 -17.96
C LYS A 112 -0.55 11.91 -19.35
N LEU A 113 0.60 12.60 -19.40
CA LEU A 113 1.31 12.83 -20.67
C LEU A 113 1.82 11.50 -21.25
N ASN A 114 2.32 10.59 -20.43
CA ASN A 114 2.77 9.28 -20.85
C ASN A 114 1.63 8.47 -21.49
N PHE A 115 0.45 8.39 -20.86
CA PHE A 115 -0.72 7.75 -21.48
C PHE A 115 -1.07 8.37 -22.83
N SER A 116 -1.09 9.71 -22.90
CA SER A 116 -1.36 10.40 -24.15
C SER A 116 -0.31 10.09 -25.24
N SER A 117 0.96 9.95 -24.87
CA SER A 117 2.05 9.60 -25.78
C SER A 117 1.96 8.16 -26.30
N MET A 118 1.36 7.25 -25.53
CA MET A 118 1.02 5.88 -25.93
C MET A 118 -0.20 5.83 -26.86
N GLY A 119 -0.87 6.96 -27.11
CA GLY A 119 -2.12 7.02 -27.87
C GLY A 119 -3.35 6.65 -27.06
N ILE A 120 -3.24 6.55 -25.75
CA ILE A 120 -4.34 6.26 -24.82
C ILE A 120 -4.95 7.59 -24.37
N PRO A 121 -6.27 7.82 -24.58
CA PRO A 121 -6.96 8.98 -24.03
C PRO A 121 -6.80 9.03 -22.50
N ALA A 122 -6.47 10.21 -21.96
CA ALA A 122 -6.20 10.35 -20.54
C ALA A 122 -6.96 11.53 -19.91
N THR A 123 -7.52 11.31 -18.75
CA THR A 123 -8.15 12.31 -17.88
C THR A 123 -7.19 12.70 -16.74
N LEU A 124 -7.51 13.79 -16.07
CA LEU A 124 -6.90 14.18 -14.80
C LEU A 124 -8.01 14.77 -13.94
N GLU A 125 -8.31 14.13 -12.84
CA GLU A 125 -9.26 14.64 -11.86
C GLU A 125 -8.53 15.21 -10.66
N GLU A 126 -9.10 16.24 -10.05
CA GLU A 126 -8.51 16.94 -8.90
C GLU A 126 -9.51 16.91 -7.75
N PHE A 127 -9.01 16.72 -6.54
CA PHE A 127 -9.78 16.67 -5.30
C PHE A 127 -9.09 17.48 -4.21
N ASP A 128 -9.86 18.28 -3.49
CA ASP A 128 -9.36 19.03 -2.34
C ASP A 128 -9.61 18.20 -1.06
N VAL A 129 -8.55 17.77 -0.42
CA VAL A 129 -8.60 16.87 0.74
C VAL A 129 -7.88 17.49 1.95
N PRO A 130 -8.26 17.13 3.18
CA PRO A 130 -7.50 17.53 4.36
C PRO A 130 -6.05 17.05 4.25
N MET A 131 -5.11 17.97 4.40
CA MET A 131 -3.69 17.67 4.22
C MET A 131 -2.83 18.55 5.13
N PHE A 132 -1.77 17.98 5.65
CA PHE A 132 -0.75 18.74 6.36
C PHE A 132 0.25 19.38 5.40
N VAL A 133 0.85 20.46 5.84
CA VAL A 133 1.93 21.16 5.10
C VAL A 133 3.12 21.33 6.03
N ILE A 134 4.29 20.87 5.59
CA ILE A 134 5.57 21.08 6.30
C ILE A 134 6.03 22.51 6.00
N GLY A 135 6.08 23.34 7.03
CA GLY A 135 6.44 24.76 6.90
C GLY A 135 7.93 25.00 6.81
N SER A 136 8.71 24.21 7.52
CA SER A 136 10.18 24.24 7.50
C SER A 136 10.76 22.88 7.81
N GLU A 137 12.02 22.67 7.46
CA GLU A 137 12.74 21.43 7.78
C GLU A 137 12.73 21.20 9.30
N PRO A 138 12.33 20.00 9.77
CA PRO A 138 12.36 19.67 11.19
C PRO A 138 13.78 19.65 11.74
N GLU A 139 13.94 20.02 13.02
CA GLU A 139 15.24 20.03 13.68
C GLU A 139 15.22 19.13 14.93
N LEU A 140 16.25 18.31 15.08
CA LEU A 140 16.52 17.53 16.29
C LEU A 140 18.00 17.64 16.63
N SER A 141 18.31 18.03 17.86
CA SER A 141 19.70 18.12 18.30
C SER A 141 19.82 18.08 19.83
N LEU A 142 21.00 17.75 20.32
CA LEU A 142 21.36 17.79 21.72
C LEU A 142 22.41 18.85 21.99
N CYS A 143 22.29 19.53 23.11
CA CYS A 143 23.30 20.39 23.63
C CYS A 143 23.85 19.82 24.94
N THR A 144 25.12 19.46 24.96
CA THR A 144 25.84 19.03 26.16
C THR A 144 26.62 20.21 26.76
N PRO A 145 26.48 20.48 28.06
CA PRO A 145 27.30 21.50 28.73
C PRO A 145 28.77 21.12 28.60
N GLY A 146 29.59 22.03 28.09
CA GLY A 146 31.03 21.83 27.97
C GLY A 146 31.72 21.80 29.34
N ASP A 147 32.85 21.10 29.42
CA ASP A 147 33.74 21.10 30.60
C ASP A 147 34.27 22.51 30.88
N ILE A 148 33.56 23.27 31.69
CA ILE A 148 34.10 24.51 32.25
C ILE A 148 34.95 24.13 33.46
N GLY A 149 36.25 24.22 33.28
CA GLY A 149 37.16 24.15 34.42
C GLY A 149 36.70 25.12 35.50
N VAL A 150 36.30 24.54 36.63
CA VAL A 150 35.84 25.13 37.89
C VAL A 150 35.86 26.68 37.92
N ILE A 151 34.82 27.31 37.43
CA ILE A 151 34.42 28.65 37.77
C ILE A 151 33.15 28.54 38.62
N ILE A 152 33.17 29.13 39.77
CA ILE A 152 32.17 29.09 40.84
C ILE A 152 30.79 29.43 40.27
N GLY A 153 29.87 28.42 40.17
CA GLY A 153 28.49 28.73 39.88
C GLY A 153 27.69 27.74 39.01
N GLY A 154 27.77 26.45 39.21
CA GLY A 154 26.88 25.48 38.57
C GLY A 154 27.08 25.24 37.05
N PRO A 155 26.47 24.22 36.46
CA PRO A 155 26.58 23.99 35.04
C PRO A 155 26.00 25.18 34.26
N THR A 156 26.73 25.66 33.25
CA THR A 156 26.28 26.74 32.40
C THR A 156 25.21 26.19 31.45
N PRO A 157 23.98 26.75 31.41
CA PRO A 157 22.96 26.28 30.54
C PRO A 157 23.36 26.39 29.07
N CYS A 158 22.85 25.51 28.22
CA CYS A 158 23.03 25.51 26.77
C CYS A 158 22.39 26.74 26.12
N THR A 159 22.96 27.93 26.35
CA THR A 159 22.50 29.18 25.76
C THR A 159 23.39 29.59 24.59
N THR A 160 22.89 30.42 23.68
CA THR A 160 23.64 30.95 22.52
C THR A 160 24.92 31.70 22.87
N ALA A 161 25.11 32.11 24.13
CA ALA A 161 26.29 32.82 24.62
C ALA A 161 27.40 31.86 25.12
N ASP A 162 27.15 30.56 25.15
CA ASP A 162 28.08 29.61 25.75
C ASP A 162 29.09 29.10 24.71
N VAL A 163 30.35 29.43 24.91
CA VAL A 163 31.43 29.07 23.98
C VAL A 163 32.01 27.67 24.21
N ASN A 164 31.61 26.99 25.29
CA ASN A 164 32.15 25.68 25.70
C ASN A 164 31.10 24.58 25.69
N ARG A 165 30.08 24.68 24.85
CA ARG A 165 29.06 23.64 24.65
C ARG A 165 29.39 22.78 23.44
N GLU A 166 28.97 21.56 23.48
CA GLU A 166 28.95 20.65 22.34
C GLU A 166 27.50 20.52 21.84
N ILE A 167 27.28 20.67 20.52
CA ILE A 167 26.01 20.45 19.90
C ILE A 167 26.15 19.23 18.98
N VAL A 168 25.30 18.25 19.21
CA VAL A 168 25.14 17.08 18.34
C VAL A 168 23.86 17.29 17.54
N GLU A 169 23.99 17.56 16.26
CA GLU A 169 22.87 17.68 15.32
C GLU A 169 22.58 16.31 14.73
N PHE A 170 21.31 15.93 14.64
CA PHE A 170 20.86 14.71 14.00
C PHE A 170 20.40 15.02 12.58
N SER A 171 20.70 14.12 11.65
CA SER A 171 20.38 14.28 10.25
C SER A 171 18.89 13.96 10.03
N HIS A 172 18.14 14.95 9.53
CA HIS A 172 16.78 14.73 9.08
C HIS A 172 16.77 13.68 7.97
N ARG A 173 15.76 12.80 7.96
CA ARG A 173 15.55 11.60 7.12
C ARG A 173 16.39 10.39 7.53
N GLU A 174 17.64 10.54 7.91
CA GLU A 174 18.54 9.44 8.27
C GLU A 174 18.40 9.05 9.76
N ASP A 175 18.50 10.05 10.64
CA ASP A 175 18.45 9.86 12.09
C ASP A 175 17.05 10.02 12.66
N PHE A 176 16.23 10.88 12.06
CA PHE A 176 14.84 11.11 12.44
C PHE A 176 13.96 11.54 11.27
N VAL A 177 12.64 11.28 11.40
CA VAL A 177 11.61 11.60 10.40
C VAL A 177 10.39 12.21 11.09
N LEU A 178 9.87 13.30 10.52
CA LEU A 178 8.58 13.87 10.91
C LEU A 178 7.46 12.88 10.57
N GLN A 179 6.47 12.73 11.45
CA GLN A 179 5.31 11.90 11.19
C GLN A 179 4.16 12.72 10.58
N GLY A 180 3.35 12.10 9.72
CA GLY A 180 2.24 12.79 9.06
C GLY A 180 1.18 13.27 10.05
N TYR A 181 0.66 14.46 9.82
CA TYR A 181 -0.27 15.18 10.70
C TYR A 181 0.31 15.48 12.10
N SER A 182 1.62 15.54 12.24
CA SER A 182 2.27 16.12 13.41
C SER A 182 1.78 17.56 13.63
N GLY A 183 1.73 18.02 14.87
CA GLY A 183 1.61 19.42 15.20
C GLY A 183 2.96 20.16 15.13
N SER A 184 2.94 21.47 15.38
CA SER A 184 4.14 22.27 15.53
C SER A 184 4.63 22.25 16.98
N SER A 185 5.93 22.06 17.19
CA SER A 185 6.59 22.13 18.49
C SER A 185 7.88 22.92 18.37
N PHE A 186 8.16 23.77 19.36
CA PHE A 186 9.33 24.66 19.37
C PHE A 186 10.12 24.53 20.67
N VAL A 187 10.48 23.30 21.05
CA VAL A 187 11.30 23.01 22.22
C VAL A 187 12.75 23.41 21.92
N ARG A 188 13.31 24.31 22.71
CA ARG A 188 14.69 24.79 22.58
C ARG A 188 15.52 24.48 23.81
N TYR A 189 16.83 24.43 23.69
CA TYR A 189 17.75 24.16 24.80
C TYR A 189 17.52 25.06 26.04
N VAL A 190 17.04 26.28 25.82
CA VAL A 190 16.80 27.26 26.89
C VAL A 190 15.51 27.01 27.69
N ASP A 191 14.61 26.21 27.15
CA ASP A 191 13.29 25.97 27.75
C ASP A 191 13.36 24.96 28.89
N ASP A 192 14.47 24.21 29.00
CA ASP A 192 14.69 23.19 30.01
C ASP A 192 13.56 22.15 30.04
N MET A 193 13.03 21.82 28.85
CA MET A 193 11.88 20.95 28.70
C MET A 193 12.20 19.55 29.21
N PRO A 194 11.41 19.00 30.13
CA PRO A 194 11.59 17.62 30.58
C PRO A 194 11.43 16.64 29.42
N VAL A 195 12.25 15.58 29.44
CA VAL A 195 12.12 14.43 28.53
C VAL A 195 11.84 13.20 29.37
N ILE A 196 10.77 12.48 29.08
CA ILE A 196 10.27 11.37 29.89
C ILE A 196 10.27 10.10 29.06
N ASP A 197 10.97 9.06 29.55
CA ASP A 197 10.88 7.70 28.97
C ASP A 197 9.58 7.02 29.41
N LEU A 198 8.70 6.77 28.46
CA LEU A 198 7.41 6.11 28.64
C LEU A 198 7.46 4.61 28.32
N GLY A 199 8.66 4.05 28.11
CA GLY A 199 8.83 2.66 27.73
C GLY A 199 8.14 2.35 26.40
N THR A 200 7.27 1.34 26.36
CA THR A 200 6.46 1.01 25.18
C THR A 200 5.15 1.81 25.09
N GLY A 201 4.94 2.80 25.96
CA GLY A 201 3.73 3.60 25.95
C GLY A 201 2.44 2.85 26.29
N ASN A 202 2.52 1.66 26.85
CA ASN A 202 1.36 0.85 27.21
C ASN A 202 0.60 1.41 28.44
N ASP A 203 -0.51 0.78 28.83
CA ASP A 203 -1.36 1.23 29.94
C ASP A 203 -0.64 1.36 31.30
N SER A 204 0.52 0.74 31.49
CA SER A 204 1.33 0.86 32.69
C SER A 204 2.27 2.07 32.69
N ALA A 205 2.44 2.76 31.56
CA ALA A 205 3.24 3.96 31.47
C ALA A 205 2.55 5.13 32.19
N ASP A 206 3.34 5.99 32.82
CA ASP A 206 2.83 7.17 33.51
C ASP A 206 2.79 8.38 32.56
N TRP A 207 1.84 8.37 31.64
CA TRP A 207 1.61 9.46 30.70
C TRP A 207 1.32 10.81 31.39
N GLY A 208 0.63 10.77 32.52
CA GLY A 208 0.33 12.00 33.27
C GLY A 208 1.57 12.69 33.82
N SER A 209 2.68 11.99 34.02
CA SER A 209 3.96 12.61 34.42
C SER A 209 4.66 13.33 33.27
N ALA A 210 4.26 13.07 32.02
CA ALA A 210 4.80 13.69 30.82
C ALA A 210 4.02 14.94 30.34
N SER A 211 3.02 15.39 31.09
CA SER A 211 2.32 16.64 30.80
C SER A 211 3.30 17.83 30.77
N ASN A 212 3.23 18.65 29.70
CA ASN A 212 4.19 19.71 29.39
C ASN A 212 5.64 19.21 29.29
N ALA A 213 5.86 18.03 28.71
CA ALA A 213 7.16 17.42 28.48
C ALA A 213 7.24 16.82 27.07
N VAL A 214 8.41 16.36 26.67
CA VAL A 214 8.59 15.49 25.50
C VAL A 214 8.57 14.04 25.95
N GLY A 215 7.65 13.24 25.42
CA GLY A 215 7.55 11.81 25.69
C GLY A 215 8.39 10.99 24.72
N LEU A 216 9.16 10.01 25.23
CA LEU A 216 9.84 9.00 24.40
C LEU A 216 9.10 7.67 24.52
N VAL A 217 8.83 7.03 23.38
CA VAL A 217 8.17 5.72 23.32
C VAL A 217 8.96 4.77 22.44
N TRP A 218 9.30 3.59 22.96
CA TRP A 218 9.92 2.50 22.20
C TRP A 218 8.87 1.79 21.35
N LEU A 219 9.01 1.87 20.05
CA LEU A 219 8.14 1.20 19.09
C LEU A 219 8.64 -0.23 18.85
N LYS A 220 8.14 -1.17 19.65
CA LYS A 220 8.44 -2.60 19.57
C LYS A 220 7.29 -3.36 18.90
N PRO A 221 7.45 -4.65 18.54
CA PRO A 221 6.37 -5.44 17.92
C PRO A 221 5.05 -5.45 18.69
N GLU A 222 5.11 -5.36 20.03
CA GLU A 222 3.94 -5.33 20.91
C GLU A 222 3.40 -3.92 21.18
N THR A 223 4.05 -2.86 20.70
CA THR A 223 3.60 -1.46 20.89
C THR A 223 2.41 -1.16 20.01
N GLU A 224 1.49 -0.36 20.51
CA GLU A 224 0.32 0.12 19.77
C GLU A 224 0.71 0.92 18.52
N GLY A 225 -0.24 1.16 17.63
CA GLY A 225 -0.04 1.95 16.41
C GLY A 225 0.22 3.43 16.69
N ASN A 226 0.86 4.11 15.74
CA ASN A 226 1.27 5.52 15.87
C ASN A 226 0.07 6.44 16.20
N THR A 227 -1.09 6.21 15.60
CA THR A 227 -2.31 7.00 15.86
C THR A 227 -2.72 6.93 17.34
N ALA A 228 -2.80 5.74 17.92
CA ALA A 228 -3.19 5.57 19.33
C ALA A 228 -2.17 6.20 20.30
N LEU A 229 -0.89 6.14 19.98
CA LEU A 229 0.16 6.79 20.78
C LEU A 229 0.07 8.31 20.68
N PHE A 230 -0.21 8.84 19.49
CA PHE A 230 -0.37 10.28 19.27
C PHE A 230 -1.61 10.83 19.99
N GLU A 231 -2.76 10.15 19.88
CA GLU A 231 -3.98 10.49 20.64
C GLU A 231 -3.71 10.51 22.16
N ARG A 232 -3.01 9.50 22.65
CA ARG A 232 -2.67 9.42 24.09
C ARG A 232 -1.73 10.55 24.53
N ALA A 233 -0.77 10.93 23.68
CA ALA A 233 0.11 12.06 23.94
C ALA A 233 -0.68 13.38 23.99
N ALA A 234 -1.62 13.58 23.07
CA ALA A 234 -2.52 14.72 23.06
C ALA A 234 -3.42 14.78 24.31
N ASP A 235 -4.01 13.66 24.70
CA ASP A 235 -4.87 13.54 25.88
C ASP A 235 -4.14 13.84 27.20
N ASN A 236 -2.81 13.76 27.20
CA ASN A 236 -1.97 14.02 28.36
C ASN A 236 -1.16 15.33 28.26
N ASP A 237 -1.51 16.22 27.35
CA ASP A 237 -0.90 17.54 27.16
C ASP A 237 0.63 17.47 26.99
N LEU A 238 1.16 16.56 26.17
CA LEU A 238 2.57 16.52 25.80
C LEU A 238 2.90 17.67 24.83
N GLU A 239 4.14 18.22 24.93
CA GLU A 239 4.68 19.21 23.98
C GLU A 239 5.33 18.54 22.75
N GLY A 240 5.68 17.26 22.86
CA GLY A 240 6.24 16.46 21.79
C GLY A 240 6.21 14.98 22.08
N LEU A 241 6.07 14.19 21.01
CA LEU A 241 6.16 12.74 21.04
C LEU A 241 7.28 12.28 20.12
N ILE A 242 8.22 11.52 20.67
CA ILE A 242 9.31 10.90 19.91
C ILE A 242 9.16 9.38 19.99
N LEU A 243 8.92 8.73 18.85
CA LEU A 243 8.97 7.28 18.76
C LEU A 243 10.40 6.83 18.46
N ILE A 244 10.87 5.83 19.19
CA ILE A 244 12.16 5.18 18.94
C ILE A 244 11.88 3.89 18.18
N ASN A 245 12.33 3.80 16.93
CA ASN A 245 12.11 2.59 16.16
C ASN A 245 12.96 1.42 16.70
N ASP A 246 12.30 0.32 17.06
CA ASP A 246 12.90 -0.95 17.45
C ASP A 246 12.02 -2.12 16.97
N ARG A 247 11.38 -1.95 15.80
CA ARG A 247 10.39 -2.89 15.26
C ARG A 247 10.65 -3.33 13.83
N GLN A 248 10.98 -2.40 12.94
CA GLN A 248 11.17 -2.70 11.52
C GLN A 248 12.31 -1.87 10.92
N ASN A 249 12.73 -2.21 9.71
CA ASN A 249 13.84 -1.58 9.01
C ASN A 249 15.14 -1.59 9.84
N CYS A 250 15.42 -2.75 10.45
CA CYS A 250 16.53 -2.96 11.38
C CYS A 250 17.63 -3.81 10.72
N ASP A 251 18.86 -3.57 11.12
CA ASP A 251 20.06 -4.41 10.97
C ASP A 251 20.55 -4.73 9.55
N GLU A 252 19.68 -4.96 8.58
CA GLU A 252 20.08 -5.42 7.25
C GLU A 252 20.58 -4.29 6.32
N LEU A 253 20.10 -3.07 6.54
CA LEU A 253 20.39 -1.92 5.71
C LEU A 253 21.39 -0.95 6.34
N VAL A 254 21.34 -0.82 7.66
CA VAL A 254 22.18 0.12 8.42
C VAL A 254 22.78 -0.63 9.60
N ALA A 255 24.07 -0.86 9.59
CA ALA A 255 24.85 -1.64 10.54
C ALA A 255 24.34 -1.60 12.00
N ASP A 256 23.57 -2.62 12.40
CA ASP A 256 23.04 -2.83 13.74
C ASP A 256 22.09 -1.73 14.27
N ASP A 257 21.43 -0.96 13.39
CA ASP A 257 20.42 0.04 13.78
C ASP A 257 19.03 -0.27 13.21
N CYS A 258 18.01 0.46 13.65
CA CYS A 258 16.68 0.51 13.05
C CYS A 258 16.45 1.95 12.58
N VAL A 259 16.35 2.17 11.28
CA VAL A 259 16.17 3.51 10.72
C VAL A 259 14.75 4.02 10.94
N PRO A 260 14.56 5.34 11.11
CA PRO A 260 13.22 5.90 11.25
C PRO A 260 12.44 5.78 9.95
N TYR A 261 11.14 5.61 10.04
CA TYR A 261 10.24 5.55 8.90
C TYR A 261 9.04 6.48 9.10
N PHE A 262 8.51 6.96 7.99
CA PHE A 262 7.32 7.81 8.00
C PHE A 262 6.05 6.98 8.21
N LYS A 263 5.08 7.55 8.92
CA LYS A 263 3.67 7.12 8.96
C LYS A 263 2.76 8.30 9.23
N SER A 264 1.67 8.37 8.51
CA SER A 264 0.58 9.28 8.84
C SER A 264 -0.25 8.75 10.01
N VAL A 265 -0.76 9.64 10.85
CA VAL A 265 -1.77 9.29 11.84
C VAL A 265 -3.15 9.28 11.19
N GLY A 266 -4.03 8.41 11.65
CA GLY A 266 -5.40 8.34 11.14
C GLY A 266 -6.22 9.54 11.61
N ILE A 267 -6.31 10.59 10.81
CA ILE A 267 -6.98 11.85 11.17
C ILE A 267 -8.49 11.72 11.35
N SER A 268 -9.11 10.69 10.80
CA SER A 268 -10.55 10.43 10.99
C SER A 268 -10.94 10.14 12.43
N SER A 269 -10.00 9.74 13.29
CA SER A 269 -10.20 9.51 14.72
C SER A 269 -9.80 10.70 15.60
N ILE A 270 -9.09 11.70 15.04
CA ILE A 270 -8.52 12.84 15.76
C ILE A 270 -9.16 14.15 15.25
N ASP A 271 -10.09 14.72 16.01
CA ASP A 271 -10.72 16.00 15.68
C ASP A 271 -10.92 16.85 16.95
N PRO A 272 -10.27 18.01 17.08
CA PRO A 272 -9.25 18.56 16.15
C PRO A 272 -7.87 17.91 16.32
N ILE A 273 -7.09 17.90 15.24
CA ILE A 273 -5.66 17.52 15.30
C ILE A 273 -4.94 18.53 16.22
N PRO A 274 -4.12 18.08 17.19
CA PRO A 274 -3.42 18.97 18.10
C PRO A 274 -2.36 19.82 17.37
N ASP A 275 -2.53 21.15 17.36
CA ASP A 275 -1.59 22.06 16.68
C ASP A 275 -0.24 22.15 17.39
N GLY A 276 -0.17 21.89 18.69
CA GLY A 276 1.02 22.10 19.53
C GLY A 276 1.79 20.83 19.90
N LEU A 277 1.41 19.65 19.36
CA LEU A 277 2.07 18.39 19.63
C LEU A 277 2.97 17.98 18.47
N GLY A 278 4.28 18.23 18.57
CA GLY A 278 5.23 17.74 17.59
C GLY A 278 5.38 16.22 17.66
N PHE A 279 5.50 15.56 16.50
CA PHE A 279 5.56 14.11 16.41
C PHE A 279 6.62 13.66 15.41
N ILE A 280 7.66 12.99 15.90
CA ILE A 280 8.75 12.44 15.07
C ILE A 280 9.02 10.98 15.45
N MET A 281 9.68 10.28 14.54
CA MET A 281 10.31 9.00 14.82
C MET A 281 11.83 9.15 14.68
N VAL A 282 12.57 8.52 15.58
CA VAL A 282 14.05 8.48 15.55
C VAL A 282 14.54 7.05 15.35
N SER A 283 15.78 6.92 14.87
CA SER A 283 16.46 5.63 14.85
C SER A 283 16.68 5.08 16.27
N ARG A 284 16.91 3.78 16.37
CA ARG A 284 17.17 3.13 17.65
C ARG A 284 18.38 3.74 18.37
N SER A 285 19.46 4.00 17.65
CA SER A 285 20.69 4.58 18.19
C SER A 285 20.50 6.01 18.69
N VAL A 286 19.76 6.85 17.94
CA VAL A 286 19.42 8.21 18.35
C VAL A 286 18.54 8.19 19.60
N GLY A 287 17.53 7.33 19.64
CA GLY A 287 16.69 7.17 20.82
C GLY A 287 17.50 6.77 22.07
N GLN A 288 18.43 5.84 21.95
CA GLN A 288 19.32 5.46 23.04
C GLN A 288 20.22 6.64 23.46
N THR A 289 20.74 7.40 22.49
CA THR A 289 21.55 8.59 22.79
C THR A 289 20.75 9.66 23.57
N ILE A 290 19.49 9.90 23.19
CA ILE A 290 18.60 10.82 23.93
C ILE A 290 18.41 10.33 25.38
N ILE A 291 18.21 9.04 25.59
CA ILE A 291 18.05 8.48 26.95
C ILE A 291 19.33 8.66 27.75
N ASP A 292 20.47 8.33 27.19
CA ASP A 292 21.74 8.37 27.92
C ASP A 292 22.19 9.80 28.23
N GLU A 293 22.06 10.73 27.28
CA GLU A 293 22.60 12.08 27.41
C GLU A 293 21.60 13.07 28.05
N VAL A 294 20.28 12.93 27.79
CA VAL A 294 19.26 13.85 28.30
C VAL A 294 18.62 13.35 29.59
N ILE A 295 18.12 12.11 29.59
CA ILE A 295 17.40 11.56 30.76
C ILE A 295 18.38 11.17 31.87
N ASN A 296 19.49 10.52 31.55
CA ASN A 296 20.51 10.07 32.50
C ASN A 296 21.69 11.03 32.64
N GLY A 297 21.81 12.02 31.76
CA GLY A 297 22.90 13.00 31.72
C GLY A 297 22.44 14.44 32.00
N ASP A 298 23.24 15.38 31.52
CA ASP A 298 23.01 16.83 31.69
C ASP A 298 22.72 17.54 30.35
N ALA A 299 22.60 16.80 29.24
CA ALA A 299 22.29 17.38 27.92
C ALA A 299 20.85 17.89 27.86
N ARG A 300 20.61 18.80 26.92
CA ARG A 300 19.30 19.37 26.65
C ARG A 300 18.87 19.10 25.24
N LEU A 301 17.59 18.79 25.06
CA LEU A 301 16.97 18.53 23.77
C LEU A 301 16.57 19.84 23.10
N GLN A 302 16.84 19.96 21.80
CA GLN A 302 16.11 20.82 20.88
C GLN A 302 15.28 19.93 19.94
N PHE A 303 14.01 20.28 19.83
CA PHE A 303 13.05 19.57 19.01
C PHE A 303 12.10 20.59 18.38
N ILE A 304 12.21 20.79 17.07
CA ILE A 304 11.43 21.78 16.33
C ILE A 304 10.72 21.09 15.18
N THR A 305 9.41 21.23 15.14
CA THR A 305 8.56 20.87 14.02
C THR A 305 7.69 22.07 13.66
N ASP A 306 7.49 22.33 12.38
CA ASP A 306 6.65 23.40 11.86
C ASP A 306 5.69 22.80 10.81
N VAL A 307 4.47 22.49 11.25
CA VAL A 307 3.47 21.81 10.45
C VAL A 307 2.13 22.51 10.57
N ASN A 308 1.46 22.70 9.45
CA ASN A 308 0.13 23.29 9.40
C ASN A 308 -0.89 22.22 8.94
N ASN A 309 -1.78 21.85 9.83
CA ASN A 309 -2.87 20.89 9.60
C ASN A 309 -4.23 21.53 9.28
N ALA A 310 -4.30 22.87 9.23
CA ALA A 310 -5.58 23.59 9.15
C ALA A 310 -6.10 23.78 7.71
N GLY A 311 -5.52 23.10 6.73
CA GLY A 311 -5.81 23.34 5.32
C GLY A 311 -6.27 22.11 4.55
N THR A 312 -6.59 22.38 3.30
CA THR A 312 -6.74 21.35 2.27
C THR A 312 -5.65 21.51 1.23
N ALA A 313 -5.23 20.40 0.64
CA ALA A 313 -4.40 20.41 -0.56
C ALA A 313 -5.14 19.72 -1.71
N THR A 314 -4.80 20.10 -2.93
CA THR A 314 -5.35 19.46 -4.13
C THR A 314 -4.49 18.27 -4.49
N ILE A 315 -5.06 17.08 -4.46
CA ILE A 315 -4.47 15.84 -4.97
C ILE A 315 -5.02 15.51 -6.35
N ARG A 316 -4.37 14.61 -7.07
CA ARG A 316 -4.69 14.34 -8.47
C ARG A 316 -4.83 12.85 -8.75
N VAL A 317 -5.70 12.57 -9.72
CA VAL A 317 -5.96 11.21 -10.21
C VAL A 317 -5.91 11.20 -11.74
N PRO A 318 -4.74 10.95 -12.34
CA PRO A 318 -4.64 10.71 -13.77
C PRO A 318 -5.10 9.29 -14.12
N CYS A 319 -5.96 9.16 -15.14
CA CYS A 319 -6.41 7.89 -15.68
C CYS A 319 -6.23 7.83 -17.19
N GLY A 320 -5.59 6.77 -17.70
CA GLY A 320 -5.62 6.37 -19.11
C GLY A 320 -6.80 5.43 -19.37
N ILE A 321 -7.51 5.58 -20.50
CA ILE A 321 -8.73 4.84 -20.78
C ILE A 321 -8.66 4.18 -22.15
N ILE A 322 -8.86 2.87 -22.21
CA ILE A 322 -9.09 2.12 -23.44
C ILE A 322 -10.54 1.67 -23.45
N GLU A 323 -11.36 2.30 -24.30
CA GLU A 323 -12.79 1.98 -24.38
C GLU A 323 -13.02 0.57 -24.95
N GLY A 324 -13.87 -0.19 -24.28
CA GLY A 324 -14.30 -1.53 -24.69
C GLY A 324 -15.55 -1.52 -25.57
N LYS A 325 -15.98 -2.71 -26.01
CA LYS A 325 -17.26 -2.91 -26.70
C LYS A 325 -18.44 -2.90 -25.74
N THR A 326 -18.19 -3.13 -24.45
CA THR A 326 -19.18 -3.13 -23.38
C THR A 326 -18.81 -2.10 -22.31
N GLU A 327 -19.79 -1.75 -21.48
CA GLU A 327 -19.62 -0.85 -20.35
C GLU A 327 -18.96 -1.56 -19.14
N SER A 328 -18.80 -2.91 -19.21
CA SER A 328 -18.10 -3.67 -18.17
C SER A 328 -16.67 -3.17 -18.01
N LEU A 329 -16.24 -2.92 -16.78
CA LEU A 329 -15.06 -2.14 -16.44
C LEU A 329 -14.04 -2.96 -15.65
N VAL A 330 -12.79 -2.93 -16.07
CA VAL A 330 -11.63 -3.36 -15.28
C VAL A 330 -10.74 -2.14 -15.02
N ILE A 331 -10.36 -1.94 -13.77
CA ILE A 331 -9.49 -0.83 -13.34
C ILE A 331 -8.19 -1.41 -12.80
N PHE A 332 -7.08 -0.92 -13.32
CA PHE A 332 -5.75 -1.10 -12.75
C PHE A 332 -5.39 0.15 -11.98
N GLY A 333 -4.90 0.00 -10.76
CA GLY A 333 -4.53 1.11 -9.89
C GLY A 333 -3.18 0.92 -9.23
N ALA A 334 -2.50 2.04 -8.96
CA ALA A 334 -1.26 2.19 -8.22
C ALA A 334 -1.25 3.59 -7.61
N HIS A 335 -0.48 3.88 -6.54
CA HIS A 335 -0.37 5.26 -6.08
C HIS A 335 0.92 5.92 -6.58
N HIS A 336 0.84 7.22 -6.90
CA HIS A 336 1.97 7.96 -7.48
C HIS A 336 2.60 8.96 -6.51
N ASP A 337 1.93 9.27 -5.43
CA ASP A 337 2.53 9.94 -4.29
C ASP A 337 3.50 9.01 -3.55
N THR A 338 4.32 9.57 -2.70
CA THR A 338 5.24 8.84 -1.83
C THR A 338 5.36 9.57 -0.51
N VAL A 339 5.88 8.90 0.50
CA VAL A 339 6.32 9.58 1.72
C VAL A 339 7.28 10.71 1.38
N TYR A 340 7.23 11.81 2.15
CA TYR A 340 7.99 13.01 1.82
C TYR A 340 9.52 12.80 1.91
N ASN A 341 9.98 11.84 2.71
CA ASN A 341 11.39 11.66 3.13
C ASN A 341 12.17 10.64 2.31
N GLY A 342 11.63 10.11 1.21
CA GLY A 342 12.28 9.09 0.38
C GLY A 342 11.82 9.14 -1.07
N GLN A 343 12.60 8.52 -1.97
CA GLN A 343 12.28 8.46 -3.40
C GLN A 343 11.00 7.65 -3.68
N GLY A 344 10.64 6.69 -2.80
CA GLY A 344 9.54 5.78 -3.03
C GLY A 344 9.72 4.97 -4.31
N ALA A 345 10.91 4.43 -4.53
CA ALA A 345 11.19 3.67 -5.75
C ALA A 345 10.45 2.34 -5.80
N VAL A 346 10.33 1.67 -4.65
CA VAL A 346 9.53 0.47 -4.46
C VAL A 346 8.10 0.84 -4.09
N ASP A 347 7.91 1.78 -3.18
CA ASP A 347 6.62 2.23 -2.64
C ASP A 347 6.25 3.65 -3.15
N ASP A 348 5.40 3.85 -4.16
CA ASP A 348 4.86 2.83 -5.08
C ASP A 348 5.21 3.17 -6.54
N THR A 349 6.42 3.72 -6.76
CA THR A 349 6.87 3.93 -8.16
C THR A 349 6.93 2.60 -8.92
N SER A 350 7.12 1.46 -8.21
CA SER A 350 7.14 0.14 -8.84
C SER A 350 5.77 -0.23 -9.43
N GLY A 351 4.68 0.03 -8.70
CA GLY A 351 3.32 -0.19 -9.19
C GLY A 351 2.98 0.73 -10.35
N VAL A 352 3.28 2.03 -10.24
CA VAL A 352 3.03 2.99 -11.32
C VAL A 352 3.79 2.64 -12.59
N ALA A 353 5.06 2.22 -12.48
CA ALA A 353 5.86 1.82 -13.64
C ALA A 353 5.30 0.55 -14.30
N THR A 354 4.86 -0.43 -13.49
CA THR A 354 4.19 -1.65 -13.96
C THR A 354 2.89 -1.30 -14.65
N LEU A 355 2.06 -0.46 -14.05
CA LEU A 355 0.78 -0.01 -14.60
C LEU A 355 0.95 0.69 -15.96
N GLN A 356 1.92 1.60 -16.08
CA GLN A 356 2.21 2.28 -17.33
C GLN A 356 2.68 1.30 -18.44
N GLU A 357 3.51 0.32 -18.10
CA GLU A 357 3.95 -0.68 -19.07
C GLU A 357 2.81 -1.61 -19.49
N ILE A 358 1.94 -2.04 -18.57
CA ILE A 358 0.72 -2.79 -18.89
C ILE A 358 -0.17 -1.96 -19.81
N ALA A 359 -0.42 -0.70 -19.50
CA ALA A 359 -1.22 0.20 -20.34
C ALA A 359 -0.64 0.33 -21.75
N ARG A 360 0.69 0.49 -21.87
CA ARG A 360 1.37 0.56 -23.16
C ARG A 360 1.17 -0.72 -23.98
N GLN A 361 1.26 -1.88 -23.35
CA GLN A 361 1.06 -3.16 -24.03
C GLN A 361 -0.40 -3.33 -24.48
N PHE A 362 -1.38 -2.95 -23.66
CA PHE A 362 -2.79 -2.98 -24.04
C PHE A 362 -3.10 -2.00 -25.18
N GLY A 363 -2.51 -0.81 -25.21
CA GLY A 363 -2.62 0.12 -26.32
C GLY A 363 -2.07 -0.46 -27.64
N LEU A 364 -0.94 -1.19 -27.58
CA LEU A 364 -0.40 -1.90 -28.73
C LEU A 364 -1.30 -3.07 -29.19
N LEU A 365 -1.92 -3.79 -28.27
CA LEU A 365 -2.86 -4.87 -28.56
C LEU A 365 -4.15 -4.32 -29.18
N GLU A 366 -4.68 -3.20 -28.68
CA GLU A 366 -5.83 -2.52 -29.30
C GLU A 366 -5.54 -2.15 -30.75
N PHE A 367 -4.36 -1.58 -31.01
CA PHE A 367 -3.95 -1.27 -32.38
C PHE A 367 -3.86 -2.50 -33.28
N ARG A 368 -3.42 -3.65 -32.76
CA ARG A 368 -3.24 -4.90 -33.52
C ARG A 368 -4.50 -5.73 -33.65
N LEU A 369 -5.31 -5.83 -32.59
CA LEU A 369 -6.43 -6.77 -32.45
C LEU A 369 -7.79 -6.05 -32.46
N GLY A 370 -7.82 -4.73 -32.33
CA GLY A 370 -9.02 -3.91 -32.21
C GLY A 370 -9.51 -3.78 -30.79
N THR A 371 -10.66 -3.13 -30.64
CA THR A 371 -11.29 -2.77 -29.36
C THR A 371 -11.49 -3.98 -28.44
N PRO A 372 -11.03 -3.93 -27.17
CA PRO A 372 -11.24 -4.99 -26.19
C PRO A 372 -12.71 -5.20 -25.87
N GLU A 373 -13.07 -6.31 -25.24
CA GLU A 373 -14.45 -6.59 -24.84
C GLU A 373 -14.92 -5.69 -23.70
N MET A 374 -14.08 -5.48 -22.69
CA MET A 374 -14.33 -4.63 -21.54
C MET A 374 -13.55 -3.32 -21.67
N THR A 375 -14.08 -2.27 -21.07
CA THR A 375 -13.39 -0.99 -20.92
C THR A 375 -12.30 -1.13 -19.85
N LEU A 376 -11.10 -0.61 -20.14
CA LEU A 376 -9.93 -0.68 -19.26
C LEU A 376 -9.57 0.73 -18.79
N TYR A 377 -9.46 0.91 -17.48
CA TYR A 377 -8.92 2.10 -16.86
C TYR A 377 -7.56 1.78 -16.23
N PHE A 378 -6.63 2.71 -16.41
CA PHE A 378 -5.30 2.69 -15.80
C PHE A 378 -5.17 3.98 -14.99
N CYS A 379 -5.44 3.92 -13.69
CA CYS A 379 -5.49 5.09 -12.83
C CYS A 379 -4.32 5.08 -11.84
N THR A 380 -3.81 6.28 -11.53
CA THR A 380 -2.89 6.39 -10.40
C THR A 380 -3.43 7.39 -9.38
N TRP A 381 -3.24 7.07 -8.11
CA TRP A 381 -3.85 7.76 -6.98
C TRP A 381 -2.84 8.70 -6.34
N GLY A 382 -3.24 9.91 -5.98
CA GLY A 382 -2.51 10.78 -5.06
C GLY A 382 -3.18 10.72 -3.70
N GLY A 383 -2.42 10.82 -2.61
CA GLY A 383 -2.95 10.82 -1.25
C GLY A 383 -3.16 9.44 -0.65
N GLU A 384 -2.49 8.42 -1.17
CA GLU A 384 -2.50 7.09 -0.57
C GLU A 384 -1.85 7.14 0.81
N GLU A 385 -0.63 7.66 0.89
CA GLU A 385 0.24 7.70 2.06
C GLU A 385 -0.35 8.49 3.24
N GLU A 386 -1.25 9.41 2.95
CA GLU A 386 -1.92 10.25 3.94
C GLU A 386 -3.35 9.80 4.25
N GLY A 387 -3.83 8.70 3.68
CA GLY A 387 -5.11 8.08 4.05
C GLY A 387 -6.02 7.69 2.89
N LEU A 388 -5.49 7.21 1.78
CA LEU A 388 -6.24 6.71 0.61
C LEU A 388 -7.15 7.76 -0.03
N TRP A 389 -6.74 9.04 0.01
CA TRP A 389 -7.62 10.13 -0.38
C TRP A 389 -8.07 10.07 -1.83
N GLY A 390 -7.13 9.84 -2.77
CA GLY A 390 -7.42 9.87 -4.20
C GLY A 390 -8.35 8.76 -4.64
N SER A 391 -8.12 7.55 -4.20
CA SER A 391 -8.98 6.42 -4.51
C SER A 391 -10.35 6.55 -3.84
N THR A 392 -10.42 7.05 -2.60
CA THR A 392 -11.68 7.29 -1.88
C THR A 392 -12.55 8.33 -2.58
N GLU A 393 -12.01 9.52 -2.84
CA GLU A 393 -12.75 10.61 -3.50
C GLU A 393 -13.18 10.23 -4.93
N TRP A 394 -12.33 9.48 -5.63
CA TRP A 394 -12.64 9.03 -6.97
C TRP A 394 -13.75 7.96 -6.97
N VAL A 395 -13.71 6.99 -6.05
CA VAL A 395 -14.77 5.98 -5.87
C VAL A 395 -16.09 6.66 -5.51
N ASP A 396 -16.09 7.59 -4.58
CA ASP A 396 -17.29 8.32 -4.17
C ASP A 396 -17.91 9.10 -5.34
N LYS A 397 -17.09 9.77 -6.11
CA LYS A 397 -17.55 10.53 -7.30
C LYS A 397 -18.11 9.64 -8.40
N HIS A 398 -17.54 8.45 -8.58
CA HIS A 398 -17.89 7.53 -9.66
C HIS A 398 -18.73 6.33 -9.21
N ARG A 399 -19.26 6.35 -7.99
CA ARG A 399 -19.96 5.24 -7.34
C ARG A 399 -21.01 4.57 -8.23
N THR A 400 -21.94 5.35 -8.80
CA THR A 400 -22.98 4.80 -9.68
C THR A 400 -22.41 4.02 -10.87
N MET A 401 -21.35 4.54 -11.50
CA MET A 401 -20.68 3.85 -12.60
C MET A 401 -20.04 2.55 -12.14
N LEU A 402 -19.43 2.57 -10.94
CA LEU A 402 -18.77 1.40 -10.36
C LEU A 402 -19.77 0.33 -9.96
N GLU A 403 -20.87 0.68 -9.28
CA GLU A 403 -21.95 -0.25 -8.93
C GLU A 403 -22.51 -0.98 -10.15
N GLU A 404 -22.71 -0.26 -11.26
CA GLU A 404 -23.32 -0.82 -12.47
C GLU A 404 -22.32 -1.64 -13.30
N ASN A 405 -21.04 -1.26 -13.36
CA ASN A 405 -20.12 -1.72 -14.38
C ASN A 405 -18.82 -2.35 -13.88
N LEU A 406 -18.40 -2.12 -12.63
CA LEU A 406 -17.11 -2.62 -12.15
C LEU A 406 -17.09 -4.15 -12.12
N ARG A 407 -16.25 -4.73 -12.96
CA ARG A 407 -16.01 -6.17 -12.99
C ARG A 407 -14.87 -6.56 -12.05
N LEU A 408 -13.80 -5.78 -12.00
CA LEU A 408 -12.61 -6.08 -11.21
C LEU A 408 -11.74 -4.83 -11.05
N TYR A 409 -11.23 -4.61 -9.84
CA TYR A 409 -10.14 -3.70 -9.55
C TYR A 409 -8.86 -4.49 -9.30
N ILE A 410 -7.74 -4.08 -9.89
CA ILE A 410 -6.42 -4.69 -9.73
C ILE A 410 -5.50 -3.64 -9.13
N ASN A 411 -5.04 -3.87 -7.92
CA ASN A 411 -4.14 -2.99 -7.18
C ASN A 411 -2.69 -3.45 -7.36
N LEU A 412 -1.85 -2.55 -7.80
CA LEU A 412 -0.41 -2.75 -7.90
C LEU A 412 0.23 -1.82 -6.87
N ASP A 413 0.61 -2.36 -5.74
CA ASP A 413 1.20 -1.58 -4.66
C ASP A 413 2.39 -2.36 -4.11
N MET A 414 3.58 -1.76 -4.23
CA MET A 414 4.84 -2.40 -3.90
C MET A 414 4.99 -3.78 -4.56
N ASN A 415 4.58 -3.92 -5.82
CA ASN A 415 4.62 -5.20 -6.54
C ASN A 415 6.05 -5.63 -6.98
N HIS A 416 7.05 -4.96 -6.46
CA HIS A 416 8.47 -5.28 -6.55
C HIS A 416 8.85 -6.47 -5.65
N VAL A 417 9.77 -7.31 -6.11
CA VAL A 417 10.26 -8.49 -5.36
C VAL A 417 11.77 -8.45 -5.22
N ASP A 418 12.26 -8.58 -4.00
CA ASP A 418 13.68 -8.73 -3.70
C ASP A 418 14.06 -10.21 -3.56
N ALA A 419 14.60 -10.79 -4.64
CA ALA A 419 15.01 -12.19 -4.67
C ALA A 419 16.21 -12.50 -3.76
N GLU A 420 17.06 -11.51 -3.44
CA GLU A 420 18.19 -11.71 -2.53
C GLU A 420 17.74 -12.01 -1.11
N ARG A 421 16.54 -11.52 -0.75
CA ARG A 421 15.89 -11.77 0.56
C ARG A 421 14.95 -12.96 0.54
N ASN A 422 14.95 -13.73 -0.53
CA ASN A 422 14.08 -14.88 -0.70
C ASN A 422 12.58 -14.51 -0.56
N SER A 423 12.24 -13.34 -1.06
CA SER A 423 10.87 -12.84 -1.07
C SER A 423 10.15 -13.23 -2.36
N GLY A 424 8.84 -13.08 -2.41
CA GLY A 424 7.99 -13.40 -3.54
C GLY A 424 6.82 -12.43 -3.70
N LEU A 425 6.12 -12.54 -4.82
CA LEU A 425 4.90 -11.78 -5.05
C LEU A 425 3.71 -12.50 -4.40
N THR A 426 2.90 -11.78 -3.65
CA THR A 426 1.62 -12.26 -3.15
C THR A 426 0.50 -11.58 -3.94
N MET A 427 -0.41 -12.39 -4.49
CA MET A 427 -1.65 -11.92 -5.08
C MET A 427 -2.81 -12.44 -4.23
N PHE A 428 -3.66 -11.55 -3.76
CA PHE A 428 -4.84 -11.98 -3.02
C PHE A 428 -6.09 -11.25 -3.50
N GLY A 429 -7.23 -11.97 -3.48
CA GLY A 429 -8.48 -11.41 -3.93
C GLY A 429 -9.66 -11.93 -3.12
N ASN A 430 -10.78 -11.22 -3.21
CA ASN A 430 -11.97 -11.53 -2.43
C ASN A 430 -13.02 -12.35 -3.18
N ASN A 431 -12.84 -12.63 -4.47
CA ASN A 431 -13.77 -13.40 -5.27
C ASN A 431 -13.13 -14.72 -5.76
N GLN A 432 -13.83 -15.84 -5.58
CA GLN A 432 -13.30 -17.18 -5.91
C GLN A 432 -13.01 -17.35 -7.41
N ALA A 433 -13.86 -16.81 -8.28
CA ALA A 433 -13.67 -16.96 -9.73
C ALA A 433 -12.47 -16.13 -10.23
N ASP A 434 -12.26 -14.96 -9.66
CA ASP A 434 -11.11 -14.11 -10.01
C ASP A 434 -9.81 -14.73 -9.54
N VAL A 435 -9.80 -15.25 -8.30
CA VAL A 435 -8.61 -15.94 -7.75
C VAL A 435 -8.29 -17.20 -8.57
N ALA A 436 -9.29 -17.98 -8.97
CA ALA A 436 -9.07 -19.13 -9.83
C ALA A 436 -8.53 -18.73 -11.21
N HIS A 437 -9.05 -17.62 -11.78
CA HIS A 437 -8.55 -17.08 -13.05
C HIS A 437 -7.09 -16.64 -12.94
N ILE A 438 -6.74 -15.86 -11.91
CA ILE A 438 -5.35 -15.42 -11.66
C ILE A 438 -4.44 -16.62 -11.42
N THR A 439 -4.88 -17.65 -10.69
CA THR A 439 -4.11 -18.90 -10.52
C THR A 439 -3.78 -19.53 -11.88
N GLY A 440 -4.75 -19.60 -12.79
CA GLY A 440 -4.51 -20.11 -14.14
C GLY A 440 -3.53 -19.26 -14.95
N VAL A 441 -3.57 -17.92 -14.79
CA VAL A 441 -2.59 -17.01 -15.41
C VAL A 441 -1.18 -17.25 -14.84
N VAL A 442 -1.06 -17.40 -13.52
CA VAL A 442 0.22 -17.71 -12.85
C VAL A 442 0.78 -19.06 -13.29
N ASP A 443 -0.07 -20.06 -13.45
CA ASP A 443 0.33 -21.36 -13.98
C ASP A 443 0.85 -21.24 -15.44
N ALA A 444 0.15 -20.50 -16.29
CA ALA A 444 0.59 -20.23 -17.66
C ALA A 444 1.91 -19.44 -17.71
N PHE A 445 2.07 -18.45 -16.84
CA PHE A 445 3.32 -17.72 -16.68
C PHE A 445 4.47 -18.63 -16.27
N SER A 446 4.26 -19.46 -15.25
CA SER A 446 5.27 -20.39 -14.75
C SER A 446 5.70 -21.42 -15.80
N GLN A 447 4.79 -21.82 -16.68
CA GLN A 447 5.12 -22.69 -17.81
C GLN A 447 5.91 -21.98 -18.90
N ALA A 448 5.58 -20.70 -19.19
CA ALA A 448 6.23 -19.90 -20.21
C ALA A 448 7.62 -19.38 -19.77
N TYR A 449 7.75 -19.05 -18.47
CA TYR A 449 8.93 -18.41 -17.89
C TYR A 449 9.38 -19.11 -16.58
N PRO A 450 9.77 -20.41 -16.64
CA PRO A 450 10.06 -21.20 -15.44
C PRO A 450 11.21 -20.64 -14.59
N GLU A 451 12.23 -20.02 -15.22
CA GLU A 451 13.36 -19.43 -14.50
C GLU A 451 12.94 -18.18 -13.69
N LEU A 452 12.04 -17.36 -14.24
CA LEU A 452 11.52 -16.19 -13.53
C LEU A 452 10.57 -16.61 -12.40
N ALA A 453 9.72 -17.61 -12.64
CA ALA A 453 8.80 -18.11 -11.61
C ALA A 453 9.54 -18.81 -10.45
N ASP A 454 10.70 -19.43 -10.71
CA ASP A 454 11.55 -20.00 -9.66
C ASP A 454 12.28 -18.91 -8.88
N LYS A 455 12.75 -17.88 -9.58
CA LYS A 455 13.46 -16.74 -8.97
C LYS A 455 12.51 -15.83 -8.15
N TYR A 456 11.30 -15.61 -8.65
CA TYR A 456 10.29 -14.75 -8.07
C TYR A 456 9.00 -15.54 -7.83
N PRO A 457 8.90 -16.31 -6.75
CA PRO A 457 7.73 -17.15 -6.49
C PRO A 457 6.48 -16.29 -6.29
N ILE A 458 5.35 -16.79 -6.82
CA ILE A 458 4.05 -16.11 -6.76
C ILE A 458 3.12 -16.96 -5.90
N ASP A 459 2.55 -16.34 -4.87
CA ASP A 459 1.55 -16.95 -4.00
C ASP A 459 0.18 -16.30 -4.23
N VAL A 460 -0.81 -17.12 -4.61
CA VAL A 460 -2.17 -16.63 -4.88
C VAL A 460 -3.12 -17.10 -3.79
N ARG A 461 -3.81 -16.15 -3.13
CA ARG A 461 -4.68 -16.42 -1.99
C ARG A 461 -6.07 -15.84 -2.17
N LYS A 462 -7.08 -16.54 -1.62
CA LYS A 462 -8.43 -15.99 -1.46
C LYS A 462 -8.63 -15.53 -0.02
N LEU A 463 -9.10 -14.31 0.15
CA LEU A 463 -9.58 -13.75 1.42
C LEU A 463 -11.11 -13.60 1.38
N ALA A 464 -11.77 -13.59 2.53
CA ALA A 464 -13.15 -13.11 2.59
C ALA A 464 -13.17 -11.58 2.34
N SER A 465 -14.26 -11.06 1.77
CA SER A 465 -14.34 -9.60 1.52
C SER A 465 -14.18 -8.78 2.81
N THR A 466 -14.66 -9.29 3.94
CA THR A 466 -14.51 -8.66 5.26
C THR A 466 -13.11 -8.79 5.87
N GLU A 467 -12.23 -9.57 5.24
CA GLU A 467 -10.85 -9.82 5.68
C GLU A 467 -9.82 -9.13 4.75
N MET A 468 -10.29 -8.44 3.71
CA MET A 468 -9.40 -7.64 2.87
C MET A 468 -8.78 -6.53 3.72
N PRO A 469 -7.45 -6.36 3.69
CA PRO A 469 -6.81 -5.33 4.51
C PRO A 469 -7.23 -3.92 4.05
N TYR A 470 -7.26 -2.97 4.98
CA TYR A 470 -7.57 -1.56 4.70
C TYR A 470 -6.26 -0.75 4.69
N ASN A 471 -5.33 -1.13 3.83
CA ASN A 471 -3.96 -0.62 3.84
C ASN A 471 -3.44 -0.17 2.47
N SER A 472 -4.30 -0.05 1.48
CA SER A 472 -3.97 0.44 0.14
C SER A 472 -5.24 0.76 -0.65
N ASP A 473 -5.11 1.32 -1.83
CA ASP A 473 -6.17 1.85 -2.70
C ASP A 473 -7.23 0.84 -3.17
N HIS A 474 -7.04 -0.45 -2.90
CA HIS A 474 -8.12 -1.43 -3.12
C HIS A 474 -9.25 -1.29 -2.09
N ALA A 475 -8.99 -0.72 -0.92
CA ALA A 475 -9.97 -0.64 0.15
C ALA A 475 -11.23 0.17 -0.23
N PRO A 476 -11.14 1.37 -0.82
CA PRO A 476 -12.31 2.09 -1.32
C PRO A 476 -13.11 1.30 -2.35
N PHE A 477 -12.45 0.54 -3.23
CA PHE A 477 -13.12 -0.30 -4.22
C PHE A 477 -13.79 -1.54 -3.63
N VAL A 478 -13.27 -2.07 -2.52
CA VAL A 478 -13.89 -3.21 -1.81
C VAL A 478 -15.02 -2.73 -0.91
N TYR A 479 -14.81 -1.65 -0.17
CA TYR A 479 -15.69 -1.24 0.94
C TYR A 479 -16.54 0.01 0.64
N GLY A 480 -16.17 0.84 -0.33
CA GLY A 480 -16.78 2.14 -0.58
C GLY A 480 -17.80 2.17 -1.71
N ILE A 481 -17.91 1.14 -2.55
CA ILE A 481 -18.84 1.13 -3.68
C ILE A 481 -20.29 1.09 -3.18
N ASP A 482 -20.60 0.21 -2.24
CA ASP A 482 -21.92 0.10 -1.63
C ASP A 482 -21.93 0.78 -0.26
N GLU A 483 -22.90 1.70 -0.03
CA GLU A 483 -23.07 2.40 1.24
C GLU A 483 -23.84 1.58 2.29
N ASP A 484 -24.44 0.43 1.92
CA ASP A 484 -25.17 -0.42 2.85
C ASP A 484 -24.24 -0.98 3.93
N GLU A 485 -24.80 -1.29 5.09
CA GLU A 485 -24.07 -1.84 6.22
C GLU A 485 -24.52 -3.27 6.56
N GLY A 486 -23.64 -4.04 7.15
CA GLY A 486 -23.96 -5.36 7.69
C GLY A 486 -24.11 -6.44 6.62
N ALA A 487 -25.16 -7.26 6.73
CA ALA A 487 -25.36 -8.44 5.89
C ALA A 487 -25.83 -8.11 4.46
N ASP A 488 -26.34 -6.93 4.25
CA ASP A 488 -26.88 -6.48 2.96
C ASP A 488 -25.82 -5.75 2.10
N LYS A 489 -24.62 -5.53 2.65
CA LYS A 489 -23.51 -4.86 1.95
C LYS A 489 -22.95 -5.72 0.81
N ASP A 490 -22.92 -5.15 -0.37
CA ASP A 490 -22.23 -5.71 -1.53
C ASP A 490 -20.78 -5.20 -1.59
N TYR A 491 -19.83 -6.12 -1.59
CA TYR A 491 -18.39 -5.81 -1.64
C TYR A 491 -17.89 -5.80 -3.09
N GLY A 492 -17.17 -4.74 -3.44
CA GLY A 492 -16.48 -4.68 -4.72
C GLY A 492 -15.43 -5.81 -4.87
N ARG A 493 -15.10 -6.16 -6.10
CA ARG A 493 -14.17 -7.25 -6.42
C ARG A 493 -12.79 -6.69 -6.70
N ALA A 494 -11.81 -7.15 -5.94
CA ALA A 494 -10.43 -6.72 -6.07
C ALA A 494 -9.44 -7.88 -6.08
N ILE A 495 -8.34 -7.69 -6.81
CA ILE A 495 -7.08 -8.43 -6.69
C ILE A 495 -6.01 -7.42 -6.26
N VAL A 496 -5.22 -7.76 -5.28
CA VAL A 496 -4.08 -6.99 -4.81
C VAL A 496 -2.81 -7.74 -5.15
N CYS A 497 -1.90 -7.08 -5.85
CA CYS A 497 -0.57 -7.56 -6.15
C CYS A 497 0.42 -6.84 -5.24
N TYR A 498 1.05 -7.58 -4.35
CA TYR A 498 1.94 -7.05 -3.33
C TYR A 498 3.25 -7.85 -3.30
N GLY A 499 4.37 -7.16 -3.48
CA GLY A 499 5.69 -7.75 -3.27
C GLY A 499 6.00 -7.88 -1.79
N SER A 500 6.89 -8.79 -1.45
CA SER A 500 7.32 -9.00 -0.07
C SER A 500 8.81 -8.72 0.08
N GLY A 501 9.23 -8.39 1.30
CA GLY A 501 10.65 -8.24 1.66
C GLY A 501 11.22 -6.84 1.49
N SER A 502 10.41 -5.81 1.30
CA SER A 502 10.89 -4.43 1.38
C SER A 502 11.26 -4.09 2.82
N THR A 503 12.54 -3.84 3.05
CA THR A 503 13.06 -3.35 4.34
C THR A 503 13.33 -1.86 4.32
N GLU A 504 13.17 -1.24 3.15
CA GLU A 504 13.32 0.19 2.89
C GLU A 504 12.03 0.96 3.14
N TYR A 505 10.92 0.27 3.36
CA TYR A 505 9.57 0.80 3.46
C TYR A 505 9.49 2.10 4.26
N HIS A 506 9.03 3.16 3.61
CA HIS A 506 8.85 4.51 4.17
C HIS A 506 10.11 5.17 4.70
N THR A 507 11.28 4.80 4.19
CA THR A 507 12.57 5.39 4.60
C THR A 507 13.28 6.06 3.41
N TYR A 508 14.31 6.83 3.73
CA TYR A 508 15.22 7.43 2.73
C TYR A 508 16.01 6.39 1.91
N LEU A 509 15.96 5.10 2.30
CA LEU A 509 16.66 3.99 1.64
C LEU A 509 15.84 3.37 0.49
N ASP A 510 14.55 3.73 0.35
CA ASP A 510 13.73 3.32 -0.79
C ASP A 510 14.11 4.11 -2.04
N THR A 511 15.16 3.69 -2.72
CA THR A 511 15.80 4.38 -3.83
C THR A 511 15.89 3.51 -5.08
N MET A 512 16.16 4.15 -6.24
CA MET A 512 16.36 3.43 -7.52
C MET A 512 17.53 2.43 -7.52
N ASP A 513 18.43 2.50 -6.55
CA ASP A 513 19.49 1.49 -6.37
C ASP A 513 18.90 0.14 -5.90
N ARG A 514 17.74 0.16 -5.29
CA ARG A 514 16.98 -1.01 -4.83
C ARG A 514 15.97 -1.52 -5.85
N PHE A 515 15.70 -0.75 -6.90
CA PHE A 515 14.69 -1.06 -7.90
C PHE A 515 15.13 -2.22 -8.81
N ASN A 516 14.33 -3.29 -8.82
CA ASN A 516 14.57 -4.49 -9.63
C ASN A 516 13.46 -4.60 -10.69
N GLU A 517 13.71 -4.05 -11.87
CA GLU A 517 12.77 -4.04 -13.00
C GLU A 517 12.41 -5.45 -13.49
N GLU A 518 13.35 -6.42 -13.39
CA GLU A 518 13.06 -7.80 -13.78
C GLU A 518 11.94 -8.41 -12.93
N SER A 519 11.89 -8.06 -11.63
CA SER A 519 10.85 -8.57 -10.74
C SER A 519 9.45 -8.11 -11.11
N LEU A 520 9.30 -6.95 -11.77
CA LEU A 520 8.00 -6.44 -12.19
C LEU A 520 7.36 -7.31 -13.29
N MET A 521 8.16 -8.11 -13.99
CA MET A 521 7.65 -9.03 -15.02
C MET A 521 6.69 -10.08 -14.46
N VAL A 522 6.72 -10.37 -13.16
CA VAL A 522 5.84 -11.40 -12.56
C VAL A 522 4.45 -10.88 -12.21
N SER A 523 4.24 -9.56 -12.20
CA SER A 523 2.94 -8.91 -11.92
C SER A 523 2.20 -8.45 -13.18
N ARG A 524 2.69 -8.81 -14.37
CA ARG A 524 2.11 -8.44 -15.67
C ARG A 524 0.84 -9.19 -16.04
#